data_6ade70498687e8c71c113687032b9a1e
#
_entry.id   6ade70498687e8c71c113687032b9a1e
#
_cell.length_a   1.000
_cell.length_b   1.000
_cell.length_c   1.000
_cell.angle_alpha   90.00
_cell.angle_beta   90.00
_cell.angle_gamma   90.00
#
_symmetry.space_group_name_H-M   'P 1'
#
loop_
_entity.id
_entity.type
_entity.pdbx_description
1 polymer ?
#
loop_
_entity_poly.entity_id
_entity_poly.type
_entity_poly.pdbx_seq_one_letter_code
_entity_poly.pdbx_strand_id
1 'polypeptide(L)'
;MTELKNHSNHFFLCFNQDSYGMAVILKGYDAVAFFEQGKPVKGNPAIKSTYQGATYLFASEADKTAFDKEPARYAPQYGGFCAYGVVKRALDDFEDLFVFTIYKGKLYLCGNQNALEIFKNNIDTNIDRADTNWRQLTGA
;
A
#
# COMPACT_ATOMS: atom_id res chain seq x y z
N MET A 1 8.79 -2.55 16.90
CA MET A 1 8.46 -3.32 15.70
C MET A 1 9.33 -4.55 15.62
N THR A 2 9.16 -5.40 16.60
CA THR A 2 10.00 -6.58 16.72
C THR A 2 9.80 -7.57 15.59
N GLU A 3 8.57 -7.66 15.06
CA GLU A 3 8.29 -8.60 13.99
C GLU A 3 9.05 -8.29 12.71
N LEU A 4 9.52 -7.07 12.52
CA LEU A 4 10.30 -6.74 11.33
C LEU A 4 11.60 -7.53 11.28
N LYS A 5 12.15 -7.91 12.44
CA LYS A 5 13.40 -8.64 12.51
C LYS A 5 13.25 -10.09 12.13
N ASN A 6 12.05 -10.61 12.17
CA ASN A 6 11.79 -12.03 12.01
C ASN A 6 11.35 -12.40 10.60
N HIS A 7 11.25 -11.42 9.71
CA HIS A 7 10.79 -11.68 8.37
C HIS A 7 11.95 -11.99 7.45
N SER A 8 12.02 -13.22 7.00
CA SER A 8 13.04 -13.66 6.06
C SER A 8 12.68 -13.28 4.62
N ASN A 9 11.43 -12.97 4.36
CA ASN A 9 10.93 -12.76 3.01
C ASN A 9 10.82 -11.30 2.61
N HIS A 10 11.15 -10.38 3.50
CA HIS A 10 11.19 -8.95 3.19
C HIS A 10 9.83 -8.29 3.00
N PHE A 11 8.76 -8.91 3.48
CA PHE A 11 7.44 -8.33 3.34
C PHE A 11 7.04 -7.63 4.62
N PHE A 12 7.02 -6.30 4.56
CA PHE A 12 6.57 -5.46 5.66
C PHE A 12 5.36 -4.71 5.13
N LEU A 13 4.18 -5.25 5.44
CA LEU A 13 2.93 -4.79 4.85
C LEU A 13 1.98 -4.31 5.93
N CYS A 14 1.23 -3.28 5.60
CA CYS A 14 0.10 -2.83 6.39
C CYS A 14 -1.10 -3.67 5.97
N PHE A 15 -1.48 -4.66 6.77
CA PHE A 15 -2.41 -5.67 6.31
C PHE A 15 -3.23 -6.28 7.44
N ASN A 16 -4.33 -6.92 7.05
CA ASN A 16 -5.02 -7.93 7.79
C ASN A 16 -4.73 -9.28 7.15
N GLN A 17 -4.90 -10.37 7.88
CA GLN A 17 -4.70 -11.69 7.31
C GLN A 17 -6.05 -12.28 6.89
N ASP A 18 -6.02 -13.10 5.84
CA ASP A 18 -7.18 -13.86 5.45
C ASP A 18 -7.26 -15.14 6.30
N SER A 19 -8.26 -16.01 6.02
CA SER A 19 -8.50 -17.22 6.78
C SER A 19 -7.36 -18.24 6.72
N TYR A 20 -6.43 -18.08 5.80
CA TYR A 20 -5.26 -18.93 5.63
C TYR A 20 -3.98 -18.30 6.15
N GLY A 21 -4.06 -17.14 6.80
CA GLY A 21 -2.90 -16.44 7.30
C GLY A 21 -2.16 -15.63 6.27
N MET A 22 -2.69 -15.50 5.06
CA MET A 22 -2.06 -14.68 4.02
C MET A 22 -2.33 -13.20 4.28
N ALA A 23 -1.33 -12.36 4.04
CA ALA A 23 -1.48 -10.92 4.16
C ALA A 23 -2.48 -10.41 3.12
N VAL A 24 -3.54 -9.73 3.58
CA VAL A 24 -4.51 -9.08 2.70
C VAL A 24 -4.22 -7.59 2.74
N ILE A 25 -3.80 -7.04 1.61
CA ILE A 25 -3.38 -5.65 1.54
C ILE A 25 -4.58 -4.73 1.29
N LEU A 26 -4.43 -3.45 1.67
CA LEU A 26 -5.46 -2.42 1.47
C LEU A 26 -6.80 -2.79 2.13
N LYS A 27 -6.73 -3.59 3.21
CA LYS A 27 -7.94 -4.03 3.92
C LYS A 27 -8.96 -4.69 3.01
N GLY A 28 -8.50 -5.28 1.91
CA GLY A 28 -9.36 -5.98 0.95
C GLY A 28 -9.98 -5.08 -0.11
N TYR A 29 -9.56 -3.83 -0.20
CA TYR A 29 -10.05 -2.92 -1.24
C TYR A 29 -9.23 -3.06 -2.50
N ASP A 30 -9.84 -2.75 -3.62
CA ASP A 30 -9.29 -2.96 -4.96
C ASP A 30 -8.22 -1.91 -5.29
N ALA A 31 -6.97 -2.37 -5.45
CA ALA A 31 -5.86 -1.46 -5.75
C ALA A 31 -6.04 -0.70 -7.07
N VAL A 32 -6.62 -1.35 -8.07
CA VAL A 32 -6.81 -0.73 -9.39
C VAL A 32 -7.84 0.39 -9.32
N ALA A 33 -8.84 0.25 -8.47
CA ALA A 33 -9.92 1.24 -8.37
C ALA A 33 -9.43 2.62 -7.91
N PHE A 34 -8.38 2.68 -7.08
CA PHE A 34 -7.79 3.96 -6.70
C PHE A 34 -7.35 4.76 -7.94
N PHE A 35 -6.86 4.07 -8.96
CA PHE A 35 -6.38 4.69 -10.19
C PHE A 35 -7.50 4.93 -11.18
N GLU A 36 -8.34 3.92 -11.40
CA GLU A 36 -9.34 3.97 -12.45
C GLU A 36 -10.59 4.75 -12.04
N GLN A 37 -10.96 4.68 -10.76
CA GLN A 37 -12.16 5.33 -10.26
C GLN A 37 -11.87 6.49 -9.32
N GLY A 38 -10.62 6.65 -8.88
CA GLY A 38 -10.22 7.74 -7.99
C GLY A 38 -10.77 7.63 -6.58
N LYS A 39 -11.17 6.44 -6.17
CA LYS A 39 -11.71 6.21 -4.83
C LYS A 39 -11.55 4.75 -4.41
N PRO A 40 -11.59 4.47 -3.09
CA PRO A 40 -11.62 3.09 -2.62
C PRO A 40 -12.88 2.36 -3.06
N VAL A 41 -12.71 1.14 -3.54
CA VAL A 41 -13.82 0.26 -3.89
C VAL A 41 -13.52 -1.10 -3.28
N LYS A 42 -14.47 -1.64 -2.54
CA LYS A 42 -14.26 -2.91 -1.85
C LYS A 42 -14.09 -4.04 -2.84
N GLY A 43 -13.08 -4.88 -2.59
CA GLY A 43 -12.84 -6.06 -3.42
C GLY A 43 -13.74 -7.23 -3.05
N ASN A 44 -13.81 -8.19 -3.95
CA ASN A 44 -14.53 -9.44 -3.74
C ASN A 44 -13.50 -10.52 -3.41
N PRO A 45 -13.63 -11.21 -2.26
CA PRO A 45 -12.66 -12.25 -1.88
C PRO A 45 -12.51 -13.38 -2.90
N ALA A 46 -13.48 -13.56 -3.80
CA ALA A 46 -13.41 -14.57 -4.84
C ALA A 46 -12.55 -14.12 -6.04
N ILE A 47 -12.24 -12.84 -6.15
CA ILE A 47 -11.47 -12.28 -7.27
C ILE A 47 -10.17 -11.74 -6.69
N LYS A 48 -9.12 -12.56 -6.72
CA LYS A 48 -7.89 -12.22 -6.02
C LYS A 48 -6.65 -12.57 -6.81
N SER A 49 -5.55 -11.90 -6.48
CA SER A 49 -4.21 -12.21 -6.97
C SER A 49 -3.23 -12.14 -5.83
N THR A 50 -2.11 -12.83 -5.98
CA THR A 50 -1.01 -12.78 -5.01
C THR A 50 0.15 -12.05 -5.65
N TYR A 51 0.74 -11.12 -4.92
CA TYR A 51 1.89 -10.36 -5.41
C TYR A 51 2.79 -10.03 -4.23
N GLN A 52 4.05 -10.44 -4.33
CA GLN A 52 5.06 -10.19 -3.28
C GLN A 52 4.58 -10.57 -1.88
N GLY A 53 3.96 -11.75 -1.77
CA GLY A 53 3.54 -12.30 -0.50
C GLY A 53 2.24 -11.74 0.06
N ALA A 54 1.55 -10.88 -0.68
CA ALA A 54 0.30 -10.28 -0.26
C ALA A 54 -0.85 -10.71 -1.17
N THR A 55 -2.03 -10.80 -0.60
CA THR A 55 -3.26 -11.07 -1.35
C THR A 55 -3.96 -9.76 -1.66
N TYR A 56 -4.25 -9.56 -2.93
CA TYR A 56 -4.98 -8.40 -3.43
C TYR A 56 -6.38 -8.85 -3.86
N LEU A 57 -7.40 -8.15 -3.40
CA LEU A 57 -8.79 -8.44 -3.78
C LEU A 57 -9.26 -7.40 -4.79
N PHE A 58 -10.08 -7.82 -5.73
CA PHE A 58 -10.55 -6.95 -6.81
C PHE A 58 -12.07 -6.95 -6.90
N ALA A 59 -12.63 -5.84 -7.31
CA ALA A 59 -14.07 -5.69 -7.47
C ALA A 59 -14.58 -6.34 -8.76
N SER A 60 -13.67 -6.56 -9.73
CA SER A 60 -14.06 -7.13 -11.02
C SER A 60 -12.90 -7.94 -11.60
N GLU A 61 -13.24 -8.83 -12.55
CA GLU A 61 -12.22 -9.58 -13.28
C GLU A 61 -11.36 -8.64 -14.14
N ALA A 62 -11.95 -7.56 -14.65
CA ALA A 62 -11.19 -6.60 -15.44
C ALA A 62 -10.09 -5.95 -14.61
N ASP A 63 -10.39 -5.59 -13.37
CA ASP A 63 -9.40 -4.99 -12.48
C ASP A 63 -8.31 -6.00 -12.13
N LYS A 64 -8.68 -7.24 -11.85
CA LYS A 64 -7.71 -8.31 -11.62
C LYS A 64 -6.77 -8.47 -12.81
N THR A 65 -7.31 -8.48 -14.01
CA THR A 65 -6.51 -8.63 -15.24
C THR A 65 -5.54 -7.46 -15.40
N ALA A 66 -6.00 -6.23 -15.16
CA ALA A 66 -5.15 -5.05 -15.23
C ALA A 66 -4.00 -5.15 -14.23
N PHE A 67 -4.31 -5.55 -13.00
CA PHE A 67 -3.29 -5.71 -11.96
C PHE A 67 -2.27 -6.78 -12.35
N ASP A 68 -2.74 -7.94 -12.82
CA ASP A 68 -1.85 -9.05 -13.13
C ASP A 68 -0.86 -8.71 -14.25
N LYS A 69 -1.23 -7.81 -15.16
CA LYS A 69 -0.33 -7.35 -16.21
C LYS A 69 0.77 -6.43 -15.71
N GLU A 70 0.47 -5.58 -14.73
CA GLU A 70 1.40 -4.57 -14.22
C GLU A 70 1.23 -4.38 -12.71
N PRO A 71 1.51 -5.41 -11.91
CA PRO A 71 1.23 -5.32 -10.48
C PRO A 71 2.00 -4.21 -9.78
N ALA A 72 3.24 -3.95 -10.17
CA ALA A 72 4.04 -2.89 -9.55
C ALA A 72 3.42 -1.49 -9.76
N ARG A 73 2.66 -1.31 -10.84
CA ARG A 73 2.01 -0.04 -11.12
C ARG A 73 0.90 0.26 -10.13
N TYR A 74 0.16 -0.76 -9.71
CA TYR A 74 -1.04 -0.60 -8.88
C TYR A 74 -0.80 -0.86 -7.41
N ALA A 75 0.28 -1.55 -7.06
CA ALA A 75 0.58 -1.83 -5.67
C ALA A 75 0.86 -0.52 -4.92
N PRO A 76 0.35 -0.38 -3.68
CA PRO A 76 0.64 0.84 -2.92
C PRO A 76 2.12 0.90 -2.55
N GLN A 77 2.64 2.11 -2.49
CA GLN A 77 4.02 2.32 -2.06
C GLN A 77 4.15 1.98 -0.57
N TYR A 78 5.35 1.54 -0.18
CA TYR A 78 5.69 1.23 1.21
C TYR A 78 4.77 0.18 1.83
N GLY A 79 4.39 -0.82 1.05
CA GLY A 79 3.54 -1.90 1.53
C GLY A 79 2.18 -1.45 2.04
N GLY A 80 1.74 -0.24 1.69
CA GLY A 80 0.49 0.33 2.15
C GLY A 80 0.57 1.03 3.49
N PHE A 81 1.78 1.13 4.09
CA PHE A 81 1.95 1.93 5.31
C PHE A 81 1.77 3.42 4.99
N CYS A 82 1.47 4.20 6.03
CA CYS A 82 1.37 5.65 5.90
C CYS A 82 2.67 6.22 5.33
N ALA A 83 2.60 6.86 4.17
CA ALA A 83 3.78 7.39 3.50
C ALA A 83 4.48 8.45 4.34
N TYR A 84 3.72 9.33 5.00
CA TYR A 84 4.33 10.33 5.88
C TYR A 84 4.97 9.69 7.10
N GLY A 85 4.40 8.59 7.60
CA GLY A 85 5.03 7.81 8.65
C GLY A 85 6.41 7.33 8.24
N VAL A 86 6.54 6.83 7.01
CA VAL A 86 7.83 6.36 6.50
C VAL A 86 8.84 7.52 6.38
N VAL A 87 8.37 8.71 6.01
CA VAL A 87 9.23 9.92 6.02
C VAL A 87 9.87 10.12 7.40
N LYS A 88 9.14 9.78 8.46
CA LYS A 88 9.60 9.92 9.84
C LYS A 88 10.21 8.61 10.39
N ARG A 89 10.48 7.64 9.52
CA ARG A 89 11.02 6.32 9.87
C ARG A 89 10.08 5.50 10.75
N ALA A 90 8.77 5.66 10.56
CA ALA A 90 7.76 4.90 11.29
C ALA A 90 6.93 4.07 10.33
N LEU A 91 6.49 2.91 10.78
CA LEU A 91 5.60 2.04 9.99
C LEU A 91 4.21 2.12 10.60
N ASP A 92 3.52 3.21 10.27
CA ASP A 92 2.19 3.49 10.79
C ASP A 92 1.12 2.98 9.83
N ASP A 93 0.06 2.40 10.38
CA ASP A 93 -1.09 1.98 9.60
C ASP A 93 -1.89 3.21 9.15
N PHE A 94 -2.78 3.01 8.21
CA PHE A 94 -3.74 4.02 7.80
C PHE A 94 -5.10 3.69 8.43
N GLU A 95 -5.89 4.75 8.70
CA GLU A 95 -7.19 4.59 9.31
C GLU A 95 -8.32 4.64 8.29
N ASP A 96 -8.12 5.42 7.23
CA ASP A 96 -9.15 5.70 6.24
C ASP A 96 -8.58 5.59 4.84
N LEU A 97 -9.14 4.68 4.06
CA LEU A 97 -8.71 4.44 2.68
C LEU A 97 -8.96 5.63 1.75
N PHE A 98 -9.77 6.60 2.17
CA PHE A 98 -9.97 7.83 1.40
C PHE A 98 -8.82 8.81 1.58
N VAL A 99 -7.90 8.54 2.50
CA VAL A 99 -6.73 9.42 2.73
C VAL A 99 -5.57 8.88 1.91
N PHE A 100 -5.53 9.25 0.65
CA PHE A 100 -4.50 8.80 -0.27
C PHE A 100 -4.21 9.86 -1.32
N THR A 101 -3.10 9.68 -2.03
CA THR A 101 -2.81 10.48 -3.21
C THR A 101 -2.15 9.60 -4.28
N ILE A 102 -2.39 9.93 -5.53
CA ILE A 102 -1.68 9.32 -6.65
C ILE A 102 -0.77 10.40 -7.22
N TYR A 103 0.52 10.11 -7.24
CA TYR A 103 1.51 11.07 -7.69
C TYR A 103 2.50 10.37 -8.62
N LYS A 104 2.64 10.92 -9.81
CA LYS A 104 3.50 10.33 -10.86
C LYS A 104 3.20 8.86 -11.07
N GLY A 105 1.92 8.52 -11.08
CA GLY A 105 1.47 7.16 -11.35
C GLY A 105 1.60 6.17 -10.20
N LYS A 106 1.88 6.63 -8.98
CA LYS A 106 2.06 5.76 -7.82
C LYS A 106 1.07 6.10 -6.72
N LEU A 107 0.65 5.07 -5.98
CA LEU A 107 -0.34 5.21 -4.92
C LEU A 107 0.34 5.33 -3.56
N TYR A 108 0.02 6.39 -2.83
CA TYR A 108 0.52 6.65 -1.49
C TYR A 108 -0.64 6.75 -0.51
N LEU A 109 -0.64 5.90 0.52
CA LEU A 109 -1.61 5.96 1.60
C LEU A 109 -1.05 6.83 2.72
N CYS A 110 -1.92 7.53 3.44
CA CYS A 110 -1.52 8.27 4.63
C CYS A 110 -2.46 7.94 5.78
N GLY A 111 -1.97 8.09 7.01
CA GLY A 111 -2.71 7.70 8.19
C GLY A 111 -3.92 8.58 8.49
N ASN A 112 -3.81 9.87 8.19
CA ASN A 112 -4.90 10.82 8.39
C ASN A 112 -4.72 12.01 7.46
N GLN A 113 -5.74 12.85 7.40
CA GLN A 113 -5.75 13.98 6.47
C GLN A 113 -4.61 14.96 6.73
N ASN A 114 -4.28 15.19 8.00
CA ASN A 114 -3.17 16.09 8.34
C ASN A 114 -1.85 15.57 7.80
N ALA A 115 -1.59 14.27 7.97
CA ALA A 115 -0.37 13.65 7.44
C ALA A 115 -0.32 13.74 5.92
N LEU A 116 -1.44 13.57 5.25
CA LEU A 116 -1.51 13.69 3.80
C LEU A 116 -1.17 15.11 3.34
N GLU A 117 -1.71 16.12 4.01
CA GLU A 117 -1.43 17.52 3.69
C GLU A 117 0.07 17.83 3.81
N ILE A 118 0.68 17.38 4.91
CA ILE A 118 2.10 17.59 5.13
C ILE A 118 2.93 16.85 4.07
N PHE A 119 2.55 15.61 3.78
CA PHE A 119 3.24 14.80 2.78
C PHE A 119 3.22 15.50 1.41
N LYS A 120 2.07 16.00 1.01
CA LYS A 120 1.89 16.65 -0.29
C LYS A 120 2.59 18.01 -0.40
N ASN A 121 2.80 18.69 0.73
CA ASN A 121 3.35 20.04 0.73
C ASN A 121 4.78 20.12 0.19
N ASN A 122 5.57 19.04 0.33
CA ASN A 122 6.90 18.91 -0.26
C ASN A 122 7.06 17.50 -0.79
N ILE A 123 6.18 17.13 -1.70
CA ILE A 123 5.99 15.72 -2.02
C ILE A 123 7.25 15.06 -2.59
N ASP A 124 7.98 15.73 -3.46
CA ASP A 124 9.19 15.12 -4.04
C ASP A 124 10.26 14.86 -2.99
N THR A 125 10.49 15.83 -2.10
CA THR A 125 11.44 15.67 -0.99
C THR A 125 10.98 14.57 -0.04
N ASN A 126 9.68 14.55 0.27
CA ASN A 126 9.12 13.55 1.18
C ASN A 126 9.23 12.15 0.58
N ILE A 127 9.00 12.00 -0.72
CA ILE A 127 9.16 10.71 -1.38
C ILE A 127 10.60 10.25 -1.34
N ASP A 128 11.55 11.14 -1.61
CA ASP A 128 12.97 10.77 -1.54
C ASP A 128 13.35 10.27 -0.16
N ARG A 129 12.89 10.93 0.89
CA ARG A 129 13.13 10.51 2.27
C ARG A 129 12.45 9.19 2.58
N ALA A 130 11.20 9.05 2.17
CA ALA A 130 10.46 7.82 2.41
C ALA A 130 11.10 6.64 1.69
N ASP A 131 11.52 6.81 0.45
CA ASP A 131 12.17 5.76 -0.31
C ASP A 131 13.46 5.30 0.38
N THR A 132 14.27 6.25 0.82
CA THR A 132 15.51 5.94 1.55
C THR A 132 15.22 5.21 2.86
N ASN A 133 14.27 5.73 3.63
CA ASN A 133 13.90 5.13 4.91
C ASN A 133 13.30 3.74 4.73
N TRP A 134 12.47 3.58 3.70
CA TRP A 134 11.86 2.28 3.42
C TRP A 134 12.91 1.22 3.14
N ARG A 135 13.89 1.55 2.30
CA ARG A 135 15.00 0.62 2.04
C ARG A 135 15.76 0.26 3.30
N GLN A 136 16.03 1.24 4.17
CA GLN A 136 16.74 0.99 5.41
C GLN A 136 15.91 0.16 6.40
N LEU A 137 14.61 0.43 6.48
CA LEU A 137 13.72 -0.28 7.40
C LEU A 137 13.44 -1.71 6.97
N THR A 138 13.42 -1.97 5.68
CA THR A 138 13.04 -3.28 5.15
C THR A 138 14.20 -4.07 4.58
N GLY A 139 15.31 -3.44 4.35
CA GLY A 139 16.46 -4.07 3.70
C GLY A 139 16.28 -4.28 2.20
N ALA A 140 15.27 -3.64 1.63
CA ALA A 140 14.94 -3.80 0.22
C ALA A 140 15.87 -2.99 -0.68
#